data_54c30a0784706d292f6d33e873baab7c
#
_entry.id   54c30a0784706d292f6d33e873baab7c
#
_cell.length_a   1.000
_cell.length_b   1.000
_cell.length_c   1.000
_cell.angle_alpha   90.00
_cell.angle_beta   90.00
_cell.angle_gamma   90.00
#
_symmetry.space_group_name_H-M   'P 1'
#
loop_
_entity.id
_entity.type
_entity.pdbx_description
1 polymer ?
#
loop_
_entity_poly.entity_id
_entity_poly.type
_entity_poly.pdbx_seq_one_letter_code
_entity_poly.pdbx_strand_id
1 'polypeptide(L)'
;EIHERLVGSEMCIRDSAYQMAFDNSGKMTAWTYAGKQILHTNANGTIASGAAPDFNSCRNIDNDKESTANVGCVNSSSTKIIKALTKDDASGCATMTVQGNAKNCQYTIRYTFYPDATVDMETTFSPSGATRRLGLGLQLASGFENVEFYARGPRSNYSDRKTGSYLGRFTTTVDDMVEEQIHPQTYGDHEDLRELLLSNKEEGLTLTVQVDGQASFSLSHFDESKWIEEGSNLWKIPTHWYDLVRKPQVFAHIDYWQRGLGNNSCQGDVVLPKYECPTSGDHTYTLRLKPNL
;
A
#
# COMPACT_ATOMS: atom_id res chain seq x y z
N GLU A 1 -27.57 -3.85 -5.87
CA GLU A 1 -27.88 -2.42 -6.11
C GLU A 1 -27.12 -1.58 -5.11
N ILE A 2 -26.29 -0.65 -5.59
CA ILE A 2 -25.51 0.23 -4.70
C ILE A 2 -26.48 1.22 -4.05
N HIS A 3 -26.59 1.19 -2.74
CA HIS A 3 -27.32 2.19 -1.95
C HIS A 3 -26.34 3.22 -1.40
N GLU A 4 -26.49 4.47 -1.82
CA GLU A 4 -25.79 5.61 -1.25
C GLU A 4 -26.59 6.17 -0.07
N ARG A 5 -25.94 6.37 1.06
CA ARG A 5 -26.56 7.01 2.22
C ARG A 5 -25.58 7.89 2.96
N LEU A 6 -25.95 9.16 3.11
CA LEU A 6 -25.34 10.02 4.11
C LEU A 6 -25.96 9.70 5.46
N VAL A 7 -25.18 9.16 6.37
CA VAL A 7 -25.57 8.92 7.76
C VAL A 7 -24.70 9.80 8.64
N GLY A 8 -25.23 10.95 9.00
CA GLY A 8 -24.49 11.94 9.78
C GLY A 8 -23.34 12.56 8.97
N SER A 9 -22.09 12.37 9.44
CA SER A 9 -20.87 12.89 8.82
C SER A 9 -20.15 11.87 7.93
N GLU A 10 -20.74 10.70 7.63
CA GLU A 10 -20.12 9.63 6.88
C GLU A 10 -20.85 9.37 5.56
N MET A 11 -20.07 9.06 4.52
CA MET A 11 -20.55 8.62 3.22
C MET A 11 -20.42 7.11 3.14
N CYS A 12 -21.55 6.41 2.96
CA CYS A 12 -21.58 4.95 2.89
C CYS A 12 -21.96 4.47 1.50
N ILE A 13 -21.23 3.48 1.01
CA ILE A 13 -21.57 2.67 -0.15
C ILE A 13 -21.87 1.27 0.38
N ARG A 14 -23.09 0.82 0.15
CA ARG A 14 -23.55 -0.47 0.68
C ARG A 14 -24.32 -1.23 -0.38
N ASP A 15 -24.01 -2.51 -0.49
CA ASP A 15 -24.84 -3.54 -1.07
C ASP A 15 -25.07 -4.65 -0.04
N SER A 16 -25.87 -5.65 -0.40
CA SER A 16 -26.12 -6.82 0.44
C SER A 16 -24.84 -7.57 0.84
N ALA A 17 -23.82 -7.58 -0.02
CA ALA A 17 -22.60 -8.31 0.17
C ALA A 17 -21.42 -7.47 0.73
N TYR A 18 -21.39 -6.15 0.52
CA TYR A 18 -20.26 -5.33 0.95
C TYR A 18 -20.66 -3.96 1.47
N GLN A 19 -19.79 -3.38 2.26
CA GLN A 19 -19.92 -2.02 2.76
C GLN A 19 -18.57 -1.31 2.71
N MET A 20 -18.57 -0.07 2.21
CA MET A 20 -17.48 0.88 2.37
C MET A 20 -18.02 2.18 2.93
N ALA A 21 -17.30 2.78 3.85
CA ALA A 21 -17.65 4.08 4.41
C ALA A 21 -16.43 5.00 4.40
N PHE A 22 -16.70 6.29 4.22
CA PHE A 22 -15.69 7.35 4.19
C PHE A 22 -16.14 8.51 5.05
N ASP A 23 -15.20 9.15 5.73
CA ASP A 23 -15.46 10.39 6.45
C ASP A 23 -15.52 11.60 5.50
N ASN A 24 -15.81 12.77 6.05
CA ASN A 24 -15.92 14.02 5.29
C ASN A 24 -14.58 14.48 4.65
N SER A 25 -13.47 13.93 5.09
CA SER A 25 -12.16 14.18 4.47
C SER A 25 -11.85 13.23 3.32
N GLY A 26 -12.69 12.19 3.11
CA GLY A 26 -12.49 11.15 2.12
C GLY A 26 -11.58 10.01 2.59
N LYS A 27 -11.29 9.91 3.89
CA LYS A 27 -10.63 8.74 4.45
C LYS A 27 -11.63 7.60 4.63
N MET A 28 -11.23 6.40 4.23
CA MET A 28 -12.03 5.20 4.42
C MET A 28 -12.11 4.84 5.90
N THR A 29 -13.33 4.65 6.42
CA THR A 29 -13.63 4.34 7.82
C THR A 29 -14.15 2.92 8.02
N ALA A 30 -14.63 2.27 6.96
CA ALA A 30 -15.03 0.87 6.96
C ALA A 30 -14.84 0.23 5.58
N TRP A 31 -14.46 -1.04 5.56
CA TRP A 31 -14.50 -1.90 4.38
C TRP A 31 -14.75 -3.34 4.81
N THR A 32 -15.94 -3.83 4.52
CA THR A 32 -16.35 -5.21 4.80
C THR A 32 -16.90 -5.90 3.56
N TYR A 33 -16.71 -7.22 3.50
CA TYR A 33 -17.30 -8.09 2.50
C TYR A 33 -17.91 -9.32 3.17
N ALA A 34 -19.17 -9.62 2.89
CA ALA A 34 -19.94 -10.67 3.55
C ALA A 34 -19.86 -10.63 5.10
N GLY A 35 -19.83 -9.41 5.65
CA GLY A 35 -19.71 -9.16 7.10
C GLY A 35 -18.29 -9.32 7.68
N LYS A 36 -17.29 -9.63 6.84
CA LYS A 36 -15.88 -9.81 7.24
C LYS A 36 -15.06 -8.58 6.95
N GLN A 37 -14.10 -8.26 7.82
CA GLN A 37 -13.23 -7.11 7.66
C GLN A 37 -12.14 -7.37 6.61
N ILE A 38 -11.96 -6.43 5.69
CA ILE A 38 -10.84 -6.44 4.74
C ILE A 38 -9.61 -5.77 5.35
N LEU A 39 -9.80 -4.62 6.00
CA LEU A 39 -8.74 -3.84 6.59
C LEU A 39 -8.66 -4.04 8.11
N HIS A 40 -7.48 -3.79 8.65
CA HIS A 40 -7.26 -3.87 10.10
C HIS A 40 -8.10 -2.83 10.84
N THR A 41 -8.76 -3.26 11.92
CA THR A 41 -9.65 -2.43 12.72
C THR A 41 -9.21 -2.38 14.17
N ASN A 42 -9.60 -1.30 14.84
CA ASN A 42 -9.56 -1.20 16.29
C ASN A 42 -10.61 -2.13 16.94
N ALA A 43 -10.53 -2.28 18.25
CA ALA A 43 -11.47 -3.11 19.02
C ALA A 43 -12.95 -2.67 18.88
N ASN A 44 -13.22 -1.42 18.51
CA ASN A 44 -14.57 -0.91 18.24
C ASN A 44 -15.06 -1.14 16.80
N GLY A 45 -14.28 -1.83 15.96
CA GLY A 45 -14.62 -2.16 14.57
C GLY A 45 -14.36 -1.05 13.54
N THR A 46 -13.83 0.11 13.95
CA THR A 46 -13.40 1.15 13.01
C THR A 46 -12.03 0.84 12.43
N ILE A 47 -11.76 1.23 11.19
CA ILE A 47 -10.43 1.07 10.58
C ILE A 47 -9.37 1.74 11.47
N ALA A 48 -8.30 1.02 11.75
CA ALA A 48 -7.19 1.52 12.55
C ALA A 48 -6.42 2.64 11.81
N SER A 49 -5.75 3.49 12.56
CA SER A 49 -4.94 4.56 11.97
C SER A 49 -3.86 3.97 11.03
N GLY A 50 -3.78 4.52 9.80
CA GLY A 50 -2.86 4.04 8.77
C GLY A 50 -3.25 2.72 8.10
N ALA A 51 -4.42 2.15 8.42
CA ALA A 51 -4.86 0.89 7.80
C ALA A 51 -5.65 1.10 6.50
N ALA A 52 -6.31 2.24 6.31
CA ALA A 52 -6.94 2.59 5.04
C ALA A 52 -5.88 2.83 3.95
N PRO A 53 -6.17 2.47 2.68
CA PRO A 53 -5.28 2.80 1.57
C PRO A 53 -5.01 4.31 1.51
N ASP A 54 -3.75 4.70 1.65
CA ASP A 54 -3.34 6.10 1.63
C ASP A 54 -1.88 6.21 1.19
N PHE A 55 -1.46 7.42 0.78
CA PHE A 55 -0.08 7.67 0.40
C PHE A 55 0.88 7.34 1.56
N ASN A 56 1.88 6.53 1.25
CA ASN A 56 2.90 6.12 2.21
C ASN A 56 4.24 5.94 1.49
N SER A 57 5.20 6.81 1.77
CA SER A 57 6.56 6.70 1.24
C SER A 57 7.56 6.18 2.28
N CYS A 58 7.09 5.59 3.37
CA CYS A 58 7.94 5.06 4.43
C CYS A 58 8.79 3.88 3.91
N ARG A 59 10.08 4.02 4.06
CA ARG A 59 11.06 2.99 3.78
C ARG A 59 12.25 3.19 4.72
N ASN A 60 12.72 2.13 5.34
CA ASN A 60 13.87 2.14 6.22
C ASN A 60 15.00 1.29 5.64
N ILE A 61 15.84 1.91 4.83
CA ILE A 61 17.04 1.30 4.24
C ILE A 61 18.23 2.21 4.57
N ASP A 62 19.37 1.62 4.91
CA ASP A 62 20.57 2.36 5.33
C ASP A 62 20.99 3.40 4.32
N ASN A 63 21.06 3.01 3.06
CA ASN A 63 21.47 3.89 1.98
C ASN A 63 20.55 5.11 1.77
N ASP A 64 19.30 5.05 2.22
CA ASP A 64 18.37 6.18 2.14
C ASP A 64 18.76 7.31 3.11
N LYS A 65 19.47 6.99 4.19
CA LYS A 65 19.88 7.98 5.20
C LYS A 65 21.14 8.75 4.79
N GLU A 66 21.97 8.14 4.00
CA GLU A 66 23.24 8.73 3.53
C GLU A 66 23.06 9.51 2.22
N SER A 67 21.88 9.42 1.59
CA SER A 67 21.59 10.03 0.30
C SER A 67 20.83 11.35 0.42
N THR A 68 20.80 12.10 -0.70
CA THR A 68 19.94 13.30 -0.84
C THR A 68 18.44 13.00 -0.72
N ALA A 69 18.06 11.73 -0.83
CA ALA A 69 16.68 11.24 -0.64
C ALA A 69 16.32 11.00 0.84
N ASN A 70 17.14 11.45 1.77
CA ASN A 70 16.84 11.32 3.21
C ASN A 70 15.72 12.28 3.64
N VAL A 71 14.52 11.98 3.22
CA VAL A 71 13.32 12.78 3.52
C VAL A 71 12.51 12.23 4.70
N GLY A 72 12.99 11.15 5.32
CA GLY A 72 12.29 10.45 6.38
C GLY A 72 11.10 9.64 5.89
N CYS A 73 10.32 9.15 6.82
CA CYS A 73 9.02 8.53 6.55
C CYS A 73 8.00 9.63 6.25
N VAL A 74 7.38 9.58 5.09
CA VAL A 74 6.39 10.56 4.66
C VAL A 74 5.09 9.85 4.38
N ASN A 75 4.08 10.22 5.15
CA ASN A 75 2.70 9.76 4.98
C ASN A 75 1.81 10.92 4.53
N SER A 76 0.59 10.59 4.14
CA SER A 76 -0.44 11.59 3.93
C SER A 76 -0.63 12.46 5.18
N SER A 77 -0.61 13.77 5.00
CA SER A 77 -0.82 14.74 6.09
C SER A 77 -2.27 15.22 6.15
N SER A 78 -2.96 15.23 5.02
CA SER A 78 -4.36 15.65 4.91
C SER A 78 -4.99 15.12 3.64
N THR A 79 -6.28 14.87 3.69
CA THR A 79 -7.10 14.52 2.54
C THR A 79 -8.34 15.42 2.48
N LYS A 80 -8.92 15.56 1.31
CA LYS A 80 -10.21 16.22 1.07
C LYS A 80 -10.92 15.61 -0.12
N ILE A 81 -12.23 15.55 -0.08
CA ILE A 81 -13.04 15.19 -1.22
C ILE A 81 -13.07 16.38 -2.19
N ILE A 82 -12.64 16.17 -3.43
CA ILE A 82 -12.68 17.18 -4.50
C ILE A 82 -13.80 16.92 -5.51
N LYS A 83 -14.27 15.66 -5.60
CA LYS A 83 -15.51 15.30 -6.30
C LYS A 83 -16.30 14.38 -5.37
N ALA A 84 -17.48 14.81 -4.98
CA ALA A 84 -18.37 14.03 -4.12
C ALA A 84 -18.81 12.72 -4.82
N LEU A 85 -19.29 11.80 -4.01
CA LEU A 85 -19.83 10.54 -4.51
C LEU A 85 -20.98 10.82 -5.49
N THR A 86 -20.90 10.23 -6.66
CA THR A 86 -21.91 10.36 -7.72
C THR A 86 -22.17 8.98 -8.29
N LYS A 87 -23.45 8.59 -8.33
CA LYS A 87 -23.91 7.35 -8.94
C LYS A 87 -24.24 7.57 -10.40
N ASP A 88 -23.87 6.61 -11.23
CA ASP A 88 -24.35 6.48 -12.60
C ASP A 88 -25.41 5.37 -12.64
N ASP A 89 -26.67 5.75 -12.80
CA ASP A 89 -27.80 4.80 -12.80
C ASP A 89 -27.76 3.84 -13.99
N ALA A 90 -27.11 4.20 -15.08
CA ALA A 90 -27.02 3.34 -16.27
C ALA A 90 -26.07 2.16 -16.06
N SER A 91 -24.91 2.39 -15.42
CA SER A 91 -23.93 1.36 -15.11
C SER A 91 -24.11 0.75 -13.72
N GLY A 92 -24.84 1.42 -12.84
CA GLY A 92 -24.93 1.09 -11.42
C GLY A 92 -23.64 1.38 -10.63
N CYS A 93 -22.63 1.99 -11.26
CA CYS A 93 -21.37 2.36 -10.60
C CYS A 93 -21.50 3.68 -9.84
N ALA A 94 -20.65 3.85 -8.82
CA ALA A 94 -20.49 5.15 -8.17
C ALA A 94 -19.04 5.60 -8.24
N THR A 95 -18.80 6.90 -8.31
CA THR A 95 -17.45 7.48 -8.36
C THR A 95 -17.26 8.57 -7.33
N MET A 96 -16.06 8.67 -6.79
CA MET A 96 -15.64 9.72 -5.87
C MET A 96 -14.18 10.07 -6.14
N THR A 97 -13.77 11.32 -5.93
CA THR A 97 -12.35 11.69 -6.03
C THR A 97 -11.89 12.38 -4.76
N VAL A 98 -10.83 11.86 -4.20
CA VAL A 98 -10.15 12.39 -3.02
C VAL A 98 -8.80 12.95 -3.45
N GLN A 99 -8.44 14.13 -2.96
CA GLN A 99 -7.10 14.69 -3.07
C GLN A 99 -6.41 14.60 -1.72
N GLY A 100 -5.19 14.11 -1.73
CA GLY A 100 -4.33 14.06 -0.55
C GLY A 100 -3.08 14.90 -0.72
N ASN A 101 -2.49 15.30 0.40
CA ASN A 101 -1.23 16.01 0.46
C ASN A 101 -0.28 15.27 1.40
N ALA A 102 0.96 15.17 0.98
CA ALA A 102 2.08 14.72 1.78
C ALA A 102 3.27 15.65 1.55
N LYS A 103 4.28 15.57 2.39
CA LYS A 103 5.53 16.31 2.13
C LYS A 103 6.11 15.81 0.80
N ASN A 104 6.42 16.73 -0.10
CA ASN A 104 6.98 16.47 -1.42
C ASN A 104 6.08 15.71 -2.42
N CYS A 105 4.79 15.52 -2.11
CA CYS A 105 3.87 14.88 -3.05
C CYS A 105 2.42 15.31 -2.80
N GLN A 106 1.76 15.79 -3.83
CA GLN A 106 0.30 15.82 -3.89
C GLN A 106 -0.17 14.58 -4.64
N TYR A 107 -1.33 14.04 -4.32
CA TYR A 107 -1.90 12.91 -5.03
C TYR A 107 -3.42 13.01 -5.09
N THR A 108 -4.01 12.31 -6.06
CA THR A 108 -5.45 12.12 -6.14
C THR A 108 -5.76 10.63 -6.27
N ILE A 109 -6.84 10.20 -5.62
CA ILE A 109 -7.40 8.86 -5.79
C ILE A 109 -8.82 9.03 -6.32
N ARG A 110 -9.05 8.55 -7.54
CA ARG A 110 -10.39 8.42 -8.10
C ARG A 110 -10.88 7.00 -7.85
N TYR A 111 -11.84 6.88 -6.95
CA TYR A 111 -12.54 5.64 -6.68
C TYR A 111 -13.64 5.42 -7.71
N THR A 112 -13.76 4.19 -8.20
CA THR A 112 -14.94 3.69 -8.92
C THR A 112 -15.42 2.43 -8.22
N PHE A 113 -16.62 2.47 -7.72
CA PHE A 113 -17.26 1.37 -6.99
C PHE A 113 -18.23 0.66 -7.92
N TYR A 114 -18.06 -0.65 -8.03
CA TYR A 114 -18.88 -1.49 -8.89
C TYR A 114 -19.91 -2.30 -8.07
N PRO A 115 -21.05 -2.68 -8.66
CA PRO A 115 -22.08 -3.46 -7.97
C PRO A 115 -21.61 -4.82 -7.46
N ASP A 116 -20.55 -5.38 -8.03
CA ASP A 116 -19.98 -6.69 -7.68
C ASP A 116 -18.89 -6.62 -6.57
N ALA A 117 -18.85 -5.55 -5.81
CA ALA A 117 -17.87 -5.24 -4.79
C ALA A 117 -16.44 -4.92 -5.30
N THR A 118 -16.24 -4.88 -6.61
CA THR A 118 -14.99 -4.40 -7.20
C THR A 118 -14.82 -2.90 -6.93
N VAL A 119 -13.60 -2.49 -6.64
CA VAL A 119 -13.22 -1.08 -6.50
C VAL A 119 -12.00 -0.79 -7.33
N ASP A 120 -12.09 0.17 -8.24
CA ASP A 120 -10.93 0.73 -8.90
C ASP A 120 -10.44 1.97 -8.13
N MET A 121 -9.15 2.03 -7.90
CA MET A 121 -8.43 3.15 -7.32
C MET A 121 -7.43 3.68 -8.35
N GLU A 122 -7.88 4.59 -9.22
CA GLU A 122 -6.99 5.30 -10.13
C GLU A 122 -6.26 6.38 -9.33
N THR A 123 -4.97 6.17 -9.11
CA THR A 123 -4.16 7.06 -8.28
C THR A 123 -3.14 7.79 -9.13
N THR A 124 -3.16 9.12 -9.05
CA THR A 124 -2.16 9.99 -9.68
C THR A 124 -1.33 10.66 -8.61
N PHE A 125 -0.02 10.46 -8.66
CA PHE A 125 0.97 11.13 -7.83
C PHE A 125 1.58 12.31 -8.59
N SER A 126 1.66 13.46 -7.94
CA SER A 126 2.29 14.70 -8.45
C SER A 126 3.42 15.10 -7.49
N PRO A 127 4.59 14.44 -7.57
CA PRO A 127 5.71 14.75 -6.69
C PRO A 127 6.26 16.15 -6.97
N SER A 128 6.73 16.81 -5.90
CA SER A 128 7.37 18.13 -5.93
C SER A 128 8.75 18.11 -5.26
N GLY A 129 9.31 16.94 -5.07
CA GLY A 129 10.60 16.71 -4.44
C GLY A 129 10.88 15.22 -4.23
N ALA A 130 11.99 14.91 -3.59
CA ALA A 130 12.41 13.54 -3.35
C ALA A 130 11.44 12.78 -2.42
N THR A 131 11.16 11.54 -2.79
CA THR A 131 10.44 10.56 -1.98
C THR A 131 11.18 9.23 -2.03
N ARG A 132 10.87 8.29 -1.15
CA ARG A 132 11.45 6.94 -1.17
C ARG A 132 10.56 5.94 -1.91
N ARG A 133 9.25 6.20 -1.89
CA ARG A 133 8.21 5.47 -2.62
C ARG A 133 7.19 6.45 -3.16
N LEU A 134 6.57 6.12 -4.26
CA LEU A 134 5.33 6.69 -4.76
C LEU A 134 4.31 5.57 -4.78
N GLY A 135 3.53 5.42 -3.71
CA GLY A 135 2.64 4.28 -3.55
C GLY A 135 1.61 4.46 -2.45
N LEU A 136 0.76 3.46 -2.35
CA LEU A 136 -0.25 3.34 -1.30
C LEU A 136 0.17 2.27 -0.29
N GLY A 137 0.13 2.63 0.99
CA GLY A 137 0.20 1.69 2.10
C GLY A 137 -1.18 1.39 2.64
N LEU A 138 -1.40 0.15 3.07
CA LEU A 138 -2.62 -0.28 3.75
C LEU A 138 -2.31 -1.41 4.74
N GLN A 139 -3.22 -1.64 5.69
CA GLN A 139 -3.07 -2.78 6.60
C GLN A 139 -4.31 -3.67 6.47
N LEU A 140 -4.09 -4.92 6.05
CA LEU A 140 -5.14 -5.92 5.98
C LEU A 140 -5.44 -6.49 7.36
N ALA A 141 -6.66 -6.96 7.55
CA ALA A 141 -7.07 -7.67 8.75
C ALA A 141 -6.16 -8.88 9.02
N SER A 142 -6.13 -9.35 10.25
CA SER A 142 -5.43 -10.59 10.61
C SER A 142 -5.92 -11.77 9.78
N GLY A 143 -5.02 -12.70 9.44
CA GLY A 143 -5.33 -13.93 8.73
C GLY A 143 -5.13 -13.89 7.21
N PHE A 144 -4.88 -12.73 6.61
CA PHE A 144 -4.48 -12.62 5.19
C PHE A 144 -3.05 -13.09 4.96
N GLU A 145 -2.76 -14.34 5.32
CA GLU A 145 -1.41 -14.93 5.33
C GLU A 145 -0.98 -15.54 4.01
N ASN A 146 -1.94 -16.05 3.21
CA ASN A 146 -1.59 -16.79 2.01
C ASN A 146 -1.51 -15.84 0.83
N VAL A 147 -0.40 -15.90 0.13
CA VAL A 147 -0.04 -14.99 -0.95
C VAL A 147 0.12 -15.77 -2.24
N GLU A 148 -0.59 -15.37 -3.27
CA GLU A 148 -0.30 -15.74 -4.65
C GLU A 148 -0.07 -14.47 -5.45
N PHE A 149 0.98 -14.41 -6.27
CA PHE A 149 1.27 -13.21 -7.04
C PHE A 149 1.79 -13.51 -8.43
N TYR A 150 1.44 -12.64 -9.37
CA TYR A 150 2.00 -12.56 -10.70
C TYR A 150 2.83 -11.29 -10.82
N ALA A 151 4.12 -11.44 -10.60
CA ALA A 151 5.12 -10.37 -10.56
C ALA A 151 6.52 -10.94 -10.83
N ARG A 152 7.57 -10.16 -10.66
CA ARG A 152 8.92 -10.69 -10.61
C ARG A 152 9.18 -11.41 -9.29
N GLY A 153 9.81 -12.57 -9.41
CA GLY A 153 10.11 -13.43 -8.25
C GLY A 153 11.10 -14.55 -8.62
N PRO A 154 11.18 -15.62 -7.80
CA PRO A 154 10.45 -15.84 -6.54
C PRO A 154 10.97 -15.00 -5.37
N ARG A 155 12.22 -14.51 -5.43
CA ARG A 155 12.83 -13.68 -4.39
C ARG A 155 12.54 -12.20 -4.62
N SER A 156 12.67 -11.42 -3.56
CA SER A 156 12.57 -9.96 -3.63
C SER A 156 13.51 -9.37 -4.69
N ASN A 157 13.07 -8.30 -5.29
CA ASN A 157 13.81 -7.60 -6.32
C ASN A 157 13.39 -6.13 -6.34
N TYR A 158 14.25 -5.28 -6.87
CA TYR A 158 14.06 -3.83 -6.88
C TYR A 158 14.31 -3.29 -8.28
N SER A 159 13.92 -2.06 -8.55
CA SER A 159 14.06 -1.43 -9.86
C SER A 159 15.48 -1.54 -10.45
N ASP A 160 16.52 -1.50 -9.60
CA ASP A 160 17.93 -1.64 -9.96
C ASP A 160 18.49 -3.07 -9.81
N ARG A 161 17.65 -4.06 -9.44
CA ARG A 161 18.06 -5.46 -9.17
C ARG A 161 17.08 -6.48 -9.73
N LYS A 162 16.67 -6.29 -10.99
CA LYS A 162 15.70 -7.18 -11.67
C LYS A 162 16.31 -8.40 -12.35
N THR A 163 17.62 -8.39 -12.63
CA THR A 163 18.26 -9.38 -13.51
C THR A 163 18.21 -10.81 -12.97
N GLY A 164 18.20 -10.99 -11.65
CA GLY A 164 18.11 -12.30 -10.99
C GLY A 164 16.69 -12.85 -10.83
N SER A 165 15.69 -12.11 -11.30
CA SER A 165 14.28 -12.42 -11.14
C SER A 165 13.59 -12.53 -12.50
N TYR A 166 12.54 -13.34 -12.59
CA TYR A 166 11.72 -13.49 -13.79
C TYR A 166 10.25 -13.26 -13.48
N LEU A 167 9.49 -12.84 -14.48
CA LEU A 167 8.05 -12.69 -14.37
C LEU A 167 7.38 -14.06 -14.32
N GLY A 168 6.62 -14.34 -13.28
CA GLY A 168 5.95 -15.63 -13.09
C GLY A 168 4.86 -15.57 -12.03
N ARG A 169 4.13 -16.69 -11.88
CA ARG A 169 3.20 -16.89 -10.78
C ARG A 169 3.88 -17.65 -9.66
N PHE A 170 3.75 -17.14 -8.45
CA PHE A 170 4.38 -17.68 -7.26
C PHE A 170 3.35 -17.74 -6.13
N THR A 171 3.54 -18.73 -5.24
CA THR A 171 2.72 -18.90 -4.04
C THR A 171 3.64 -18.95 -2.83
N THR A 172 3.28 -18.22 -1.79
CA THR A 172 4.06 -18.10 -0.54
C THR A 172 3.14 -17.74 0.63
N THR A 173 3.71 -17.43 1.77
CA THR A 173 3.03 -16.78 2.90
C THR A 173 3.70 -15.45 3.23
N VAL A 174 3.00 -14.57 3.95
CA VAL A 174 3.61 -13.31 4.41
C VAL A 174 4.82 -13.57 5.30
N ASP A 175 4.75 -14.58 6.17
CA ASP A 175 5.88 -14.97 7.02
C ASP A 175 7.08 -15.51 6.20
N ASP A 176 6.86 -16.25 5.12
CA ASP A 176 7.94 -16.76 4.26
C ASP A 176 8.60 -15.65 3.41
N MET A 177 8.00 -14.47 3.33
CA MET A 177 8.58 -13.31 2.66
C MET A 177 9.54 -12.51 3.57
N VAL A 178 9.67 -12.89 4.83
CA VAL A 178 10.58 -12.22 5.77
C VAL A 178 12.03 -12.44 5.35
N GLU A 179 12.78 -11.34 5.26
CA GLU A 179 14.22 -11.36 5.07
C GLU A 179 14.92 -11.06 6.41
N GLU A 180 15.56 -12.07 6.95
CA GLU A 180 16.24 -12.03 8.26
C GLU A 180 17.55 -11.25 8.19
N GLN A 181 17.43 -9.94 7.98
CA GLN A 181 18.59 -9.06 7.93
C GLN A 181 19.10 -8.77 9.34
N ILE A 182 20.42 -8.79 9.54
CA ILE A 182 21.05 -8.52 10.85
C ILE A 182 20.55 -7.19 11.42
N HIS A 183 20.57 -6.14 10.60
CA HIS A 183 19.89 -4.88 10.90
C HIS A 183 18.54 -4.86 10.18
N PRO A 184 17.44 -4.77 10.92
CA PRO A 184 16.11 -4.67 10.29
C PRO A 184 16.05 -3.49 9.33
N GLN A 185 15.68 -3.79 8.10
CA GLN A 185 15.48 -2.83 7.03
C GLN A 185 14.22 -3.21 6.26
N THR A 186 13.65 -2.27 5.51
CA THR A 186 12.61 -2.57 4.55
C THR A 186 13.07 -3.64 3.57
N TYR A 187 12.26 -4.65 3.35
CA TYR A 187 12.56 -5.81 2.51
C TYR A 187 11.35 -6.24 1.66
N GLY A 188 11.57 -7.23 0.81
CA GLY A 188 10.48 -8.00 0.20
C GLY A 188 9.78 -7.32 -0.96
N ASP A 189 10.40 -6.35 -1.63
CA ASP A 189 9.79 -5.75 -2.82
C ASP A 189 9.79 -6.73 -4.00
N HIS A 190 8.69 -6.73 -4.78
CA HIS A 190 8.50 -7.51 -5.99
C HIS A 190 8.01 -6.60 -7.11
N GLU A 191 8.88 -6.37 -8.06
CA GLU A 191 8.64 -5.49 -9.20
C GLU A 191 7.77 -6.13 -10.30
N ASP A 192 7.25 -5.28 -11.18
CA ASP A 192 6.41 -5.66 -12.32
C ASP A 192 5.15 -6.43 -11.90
N LEU A 193 4.51 -6.00 -10.82
CA LEU A 193 3.26 -6.56 -10.32
C LEU A 193 2.16 -6.47 -11.37
N ARG A 194 1.44 -7.58 -11.58
CA ARG A 194 0.24 -7.69 -12.42
C ARG A 194 -0.98 -8.07 -11.60
N GLU A 195 -0.81 -9.03 -10.69
CA GLU A 195 -1.88 -9.55 -9.86
C GLU A 195 -1.33 -10.01 -8.52
N LEU A 196 -2.06 -9.73 -7.46
CA LEU A 196 -1.76 -10.18 -6.11
C LEU A 196 -3.05 -10.70 -5.48
N LEU A 197 -3.02 -11.92 -4.95
CA LEU A 197 -4.10 -12.52 -4.20
C LEU A 197 -3.63 -12.72 -2.76
N LEU A 198 -4.41 -12.18 -1.83
CA LEU A 198 -4.19 -12.29 -0.41
C LEU A 198 -5.37 -13.03 0.20
N SER A 199 -5.14 -14.18 0.82
CA SER A 199 -6.21 -15.05 1.30
C SER A 199 -6.14 -15.30 2.80
N ASN A 200 -7.28 -15.13 3.45
CA ASN A 200 -7.57 -15.56 4.80
C ASN A 200 -8.35 -16.89 4.71
N LYS A 201 -7.65 -18.01 4.86
CA LYS A 201 -8.25 -19.35 4.73
C LYS A 201 -9.24 -19.68 5.85
N GLU A 202 -9.04 -19.13 7.04
CA GLU A 202 -9.93 -19.37 8.17
C GLU A 202 -11.31 -18.77 7.93
N GLU A 203 -11.34 -17.60 7.32
CA GLU A 203 -12.58 -16.93 6.95
C GLU A 203 -13.06 -17.26 5.54
N GLY A 204 -12.24 -17.95 4.72
CA GLY A 204 -12.54 -18.20 3.32
C GLY A 204 -12.58 -16.92 2.47
N LEU A 205 -11.86 -15.88 2.88
CA LEU A 205 -11.88 -14.56 2.26
C LEU A 205 -10.60 -14.34 1.45
N THR A 206 -10.73 -13.87 0.22
CA THR A 206 -9.61 -13.50 -0.65
C THR A 206 -9.79 -12.08 -1.14
N LEU A 207 -8.74 -11.28 -1.08
CA LEU A 207 -8.63 -9.99 -1.74
C LEU A 207 -7.73 -10.14 -2.98
N THR A 208 -8.29 -9.95 -4.16
CA THR A 208 -7.55 -9.88 -5.41
C THR A 208 -7.23 -8.42 -5.73
N VAL A 209 -5.97 -8.14 -6.03
CA VAL A 209 -5.49 -6.85 -6.53
C VAL A 209 -4.95 -7.05 -7.93
N GLN A 210 -5.50 -6.38 -8.92
CA GLN A 210 -4.99 -6.31 -10.28
C GLN A 210 -4.47 -4.91 -10.55
N VAL A 211 -3.42 -4.81 -11.35
CA VAL A 211 -2.74 -3.54 -11.62
C VAL A 211 -2.81 -3.21 -13.11
N ASP A 212 -3.24 -1.99 -13.41
CA ASP A 212 -3.02 -1.36 -14.71
C ASP A 212 -1.99 -0.24 -14.55
N GLY A 213 -0.89 -0.36 -15.28
CA GLY A 213 0.29 0.48 -15.16
C GLY A 213 1.49 -0.23 -14.55
N GLN A 214 2.46 0.56 -14.12
CA GLN A 214 3.65 0.07 -13.43
C GLN A 214 3.37 -0.06 -11.95
N ALA A 215 3.77 -1.18 -11.34
CA ALA A 215 3.72 -1.33 -9.89
C ALA A 215 4.71 -2.36 -9.36
N SER A 216 5.03 -2.22 -8.09
CA SER A 216 5.66 -3.22 -7.23
C SER A 216 4.86 -3.41 -5.95
N PHE A 217 5.15 -4.45 -5.18
CA PHE A 217 4.53 -4.67 -3.89
C PHE A 217 5.50 -5.24 -2.86
N SER A 218 5.23 -4.97 -1.60
CA SER A 218 5.84 -5.65 -0.46
C SER A 218 4.81 -5.92 0.63
N LEU A 219 4.99 -7.02 1.36
CA LEU A 219 4.13 -7.46 2.45
C LEU A 219 4.97 -7.75 3.69
N SER A 220 4.45 -7.43 4.87
CA SER A 220 5.14 -7.63 6.12
C SER A 220 4.16 -7.75 7.29
N HIS A 221 4.58 -8.41 8.37
CA HIS A 221 3.93 -8.34 9.69
C HIS A 221 4.56 -7.31 10.62
N PHE A 222 5.50 -6.51 10.13
CA PHE A 222 6.23 -5.54 10.94
C PHE A 222 5.90 -4.12 10.51
N ASP A 223 5.66 -3.25 11.50
CA ASP A 223 5.38 -1.83 11.28
C ASP A 223 6.68 -1.06 11.02
N GLU A 224 7.03 -0.93 9.75
CA GLU A 224 8.25 -0.22 9.34
C GLU A 224 8.29 1.25 9.78
N SER A 225 7.13 1.89 9.98
CA SER A 225 7.07 3.28 10.42
C SER A 225 7.67 3.45 11.80
N LYS A 226 7.57 2.45 12.66
CA LYS A 226 8.14 2.45 14.02
C LYS A 226 9.67 2.41 14.00
N TRP A 227 10.25 1.75 13.02
CA TRP A 227 11.72 1.69 12.91
C TRP A 227 12.35 3.04 12.58
N ILE A 228 11.58 3.94 11.95
CA ILE A 228 12.02 5.28 11.57
C ILE A 228 11.80 6.27 12.71
N GLU A 229 10.70 6.12 13.46
CA GLU A 229 10.35 6.99 14.58
C GLU A 229 11.25 6.77 15.80
N GLU A 230 11.66 5.53 16.06
CA GLU A 230 12.44 5.15 17.24
C GLU A 230 13.91 5.56 17.20
N GLY A 231 14.39 6.12 16.10
CA GLY A 231 15.75 6.64 16.07
C GLY A 231 16.18 7.31 14.78
N SER A 232 16.78 8.46 14.92
CA SER A 232 17.57 9.10 13.87
C SER A 232 18.86 8.32 13.54
N ASN A 233 19.07 7.14 14.13
CA ASN A 233 20.25 6.32 14.00
C ASN A 233 19.82 4.85 13.98
N LEU A 234 20.05 4.15 12.86
CA LEU A 234 19.80 2.72 12.69
C LEU A 234 20.35 1.84 13.80
N TRP A 235 21.45 2.24 14.38
CA TRP A 235 22.10 1.54 15.48
C TRP A 235 21.32 1.53 16.80
N LYS A 236 20.18 2.24 16.87
CA LYS A 236 19.33 2.33 18.08
C LYS A 236 17.96 1.67 17.94
N ILE A 237 17.64 1.17 16.77
CA ILE A 237 16.38 0.46 16.48
C ILE A 237 16.62 -1.02 16.78
N PRO A 238 15.55 -1.85 16.85
CA PRO A 238 15.75 -3.25 17.18
C PRO A 238 17.03 -3.76 16.57
N THR A 239 17.95 -4.18 17.41
CA THR A 239 19.34 -4.43 17.01
C THR A 239 19.41 -5.58 16.02
N HIS A 240 18.37 -6.44 16.03
CA HIS A 240 18.31 -7.63 15.22
C HIS A 240 16.87 -7.92 14.73
N TRP A 241 16.71 -8.63 13.62
CA TRP A 241 15.41 -8.99 13.06
C TRP A 241 14.53 -9.77 14.05
N TYR A 242 15.09 -10.59 14.92
CA TYR A 242 14.35 -11.37 15.92
C TYR A 242 13.86 -10.54 17.10
N ASP A 243 14.28 -9.28 17.22
CA ASP A 243 13.74 -8.31 18.18
C ASP A 243 12.48 -7.60 17.65
N LEU A 244 12.19 -7.77 16.36
CA LEU A 244 10.99 -7.18 15.75
C LEU A 244 9.72 -7.80 16.32
N VAL A 245 8.74 -6.96 16.62
CA VAL A 245 7.44 -7.42 17.15
C VAL A 245 6.47 -7.68 16.01
N ARG A 246 6.26 -8.97 15.70
CA ARG A 246 5.26 -9.40 14.72
C ARG A 246 3.87 -8.93 15.13
N LYS A 247 3.15 -8.30 14.20
CA LYS A 247 1.76 -7.86 14.36
C LYS A 247 0.80 -8.85 13.71
N PRO A 248 -0.46 -8.94 14.18
CA PRO A 248 -1.44 -9.85 13.57
C PRO A 248 -1.92 -9.40 12.18
N GLN A 249 -1.93 -8.11 11.91
CA GLN A 249 -2.30 -7.55 10.61
C GLN A 249 -1.15 -7.66 9.61
N VAL A 250 -1.50 -7.58 8.32
CA VAL A 250 -0.53 -7.52 7.22
C VAL A 250 -0.38 -6.08 6.76
N PHE A 251 0.84 -5.55 6.83
CA PHE A 251 1.22 -4.28 6.22
C PHE A 251 1.54 -4.54 4.75
N ALA A 252 0.82 -3.87 3.87
CA ALA A 252 1.00 -3.98 2.44
C ALA A 252 1.37 -2.62 1.86
N HIS A 253 2.38 -2.62 0.99
CA HIS A 253 2.67 -1.52 0.09
C HIS A 253 2.40 -1.97 -1.34
N ILE A 254 1.73 -1.12 -2.12
CA ILE A 254 1.55 -1.28 -3.55
C ILE A 254 2.00 0.02 -4.18
N ASP A 255 3.21 0.01 -4.72
CA ASP A 255 3.92 1.20 -5.13
C ASP A 255 3.90 1.34 -6.65
N TYR A 256 3.59 2.54 -7.17
CA TYR A 256 3.88 2.89 -8.56
C TYR A 256 5.39 2.83 -8.82
N TRP A 257 6.18 3.32 -7.87
CA TRP A 257 7.64 3.29 -7.94
C TRP A 257 8.24 3.20 -6.54
N GLN A 258 9.18 2.30 -6.38
CA GLN A 258 10.06 2.27 -5.22
C GLN A 258 11.50 2.63 -5.67
N ARG A 259 12.17 3.49 -4.91
CA ARG A 259 13.57 3.84 -5.12
C ARG A 259 14.45 2.60 -5.12
N GLY A 260 15.39 2.49 -6.03
CA GLY A 260 16.37 1.40 -6.05
C GLY A 260 17.19 1.31 -4.75
N LEU A 261 17.90 0.23 -4.57
CA LEU A 261 18.78 0.03 -3.40
C LEU A 261 20.12 0.75 -3.55
N GLY A 262 20.60 0.96 -4.79
CA GLY A 262 21.91 1.53 -5.05
C GLY A 262 23.04 0.65 -4.59
N ASN A 263 24.09 1.27 -4.07
CA ASN A 263 25.14 0.62 -3.31
C ASN A 263 26.06 -0.29 -4.13
N ASN A 264 26.90 0.34 -4.94
CA ASN A 264 28.01 -0.35 -5.63
C ASN A 264 29.23 -0.47 -4.72
N SER A 265 29.26 0.26 -3.60
CA SER A 265 30.30 0.20 -2.57
C SER A 265 29.72 0.22 -1.15
N CYS A 266 30.54 0.10 -0.14
CA CYS A 266 30.13 -0.08 1.24
C CYS A 266 29.56 1.20 1.89
N GLN A 267 29.82 2.39 1.38
CA GLN A 267 29.34 3.66 1.95
C GLN A 267 29.29 4.75 0.89
N GLY A 268 28.20 5.52 0.91
CA GLY A 268 28.08 6.75 0.13
C GLY A 268 27.68 6.58 -1.34
N ASP A 269 27.36 5.38 -1.80
CA ASP A 269 26.88 5.18 -3.15
C ASP A 269 25.41 5.54 -3.26
N VAL A 270 25.14 6.54 -4.06
CA VAL A 270 23.80 6.96 -4.41
C VAL A 270 23.16 5.98 -5.40
N VAL A 271 21.86 5.89 -5.38
CA VAL A 271 21.08 5.22 -6.42
C VAL A 271 21.28 5.96 -7.75
N LEU A 272 21.47 5.24 -8.84
CA LEU A 272 21.57 5.87 -10.16
C LEU A 272 20.28 6.65 -10.47
N PRO A 273 20.35 7.81 -11.12
CA PRO A 273 19.21 8.70 -11.36
C PRO A 273 17.99 8.00 -11.99
N LYS A 274 18.20 7.01 -12.86
CA LYS A 274 17.12 6.25 -13.50
C LYS A 274 16.33 5.33 -12.56
N TYR A 275 16.82 5.11 -11.35
CA TYR A 275 16.19 4.28 -10.31
C TYR A 275 15.73 5.11 -9.10
N GLU A 276 15.93 6.42 -9.13
CA GLU A 276 15.35 7.32 -8.15
C GLU A 276 13.83 7.44 -8.37
N CYS A 277 13.09 7.78 -7.31
CA CYS A 277 11.68 8.16 -7.47
C CYS A 277 11.58 9.44 -8.31
N PRO A 278 10.60 9.52 -9.20
CA PRO A 278 10.29 10.77 -9.90
C PRO A 278 10.09 11.93 -8.91
N THR A 279 10.62 13.11 -9.23
CA THR A 279 10.52 14.32 -8.38
C THR A 279 9.60 15.38 -8.97
N SER A 280 8.99 15.12 -10.12
CA SER A 280 8.07 16.02 -10.83
C SER A 280 7.23 15.25 -11.85
N GLY A 281 6.21 15.91 -12.39
CA GLY A 281 5.28 15.31 -13.35
C GLY A 281 4.17 14.51 -12.66
N ASP A 282 3.22 14.06 -13.46
CA ASP A 282 2.11 13.23 -12.96
C ASP A 282 2.37 11.76 -13.31
N HIS A 283 2.20 10.90 -12.33
CA HIS A 283 2.43 9.47 -12.43
C HIS A 283 1.20 8.71 -11.98
N THR A 284 0.61 7.92 -12.86
CA THR A 284 -0.69 7.29 -12.62
C THR A 284 -0.59 5.77 -12.73
N TYR A 285 -1.27 5.07 -11.82
CA TYR A 285 -1.58 3.65 -11.92
C TYR A 285 -3.02 3.40 -11.45
N THR A 286 -3.58 2.26 -11.80
CA THR A 286 -4.88 1.84 -11.30
C THR A 286 -4.76 0.51 -10.59
N LEU A 287 -5.26 0.47 -9.36
CA LEU A 287 -5.44 -0.77 -8.59
C LEU A 287 -6.92 -1.15 -8.65
N ARG A 288 -7.20 -2.34 -9.18
CA ARG A 288 -8.52 -2.97 -9.10
C ARG A 288 -8.51 -3.97 -7.95
N LEU A 289 -9.32 -3.71 -6.94
CA LEU A 289 -9.44 -4.54 -5.75
C LEU A 289 -10.79 -5.25 -5.74
N LYS A 290 -10.78 -6.57 -5.57
CA LYS A 290 -11.99 -7.38 -5.54
C LYS A 290 -11.93 -8.40 -4.41
N PRO A 291 -12.77 -8.26 -3.36
CA PRO A 291 -12.95 -9.30 -2.37
C PRO A 291 -13.81 -10.45 -2.93
N ASN A 292 -13.52 -11.67 -2.50
CA ASN A 292 -14.27 -12.89 -2.83
C ASN A 292 -14.31 -13.83 -1.62
N LEU A 293 -15.35 -14.70 -1.57
CA LEU A 293 -15.43 -15.83 -0.64
C LEU A 293 -15.00 -17.12 -1.34
#